data_3e28cdc956b0f1ddd80a024ddb3fbfef
#
_entry.id   3e28cdc956b0f1ddd80a024ddb3fbfef
#
_cell.length_a   1.000
_cell.length_b   1.000
_cell.length_c   1.000
_cell.angle_alpha   90.00
_cell.angle_beta   90.00
_cell.angle_gamma   90.00
#
_symmetry.space_group_name_H-M   'P 1'
#
loop_
_entity.id
_entity.type
_entity.pdbx_description
1 polymer ?
#
loop_
_entity_poly.entity_id
_entity_poly.type
_entity_poly.pdbx_seq_one_letter_code
_entity_poly.pdbx_strand_id
1 'polypeptide(L)'
;MNIIQTWKTKNIPSYYHNYVNNIKYLHPQWNYMFFDDNDIIEFMKSKMPEYINVFNNLPYTIQKIDFFRYLAIYYYGGIYLDLDMDINVNFDQLYHSGVCSFPIEIKNINDHVIKMQNSDILIGNYAFYSPPMHPFLKNIIDNIVSPVISHKDIHIAQTRHTDSPKDVFVYHTTGPILVSYTYNTFTNKELINLIEPTPFKKDNFGIYGRHCSHGTWKI
;
A
#
# COMPACT_ATOMS: atom_id res chain seq x y z
N MET A 1 10.07 5.66 15.51
CA MET A 1 9.57 5.00 14.29
C MET A 1 8.08 5.30 14.16
N ASN A 2 7.56 5.34 12.94
CA ASN A 2 6.16 5.72 12.72
C ASN A 2 5.34 4.51 12.25
N ILE A 3 4.10 4.40 12.77
CA ILE A 3 3.04 3.53 12.25
C ILE A 3 1.93 4.45 11.75
N ILE A 4 1.54 4.31 10.49
CA ILE A 4 0.54 5.15 9.84
C ILE A 4 -0.67 4.29 9.46
N GLN A 5 -1.85 4.71 9.93
CA GLN A 5 -3.15 4.14 9.56
C GLN A 5 -4.13 5.24 9.16
N THR A 6 -5.15 4.90 8.39
CA THR A 6 -6.15 5.85 7.89
C THR A 6 -7.56 5.33 8.07
N TRP A 7 -8.51 6.25 8.24
CA TRP A 7 -9.95 6.01 8.14
C TRP A 7 -10.68 7.27 7.74
N LYS A 8 -11.92 7.14 7.28
CA LYS A 8 -12.77 8.26 6.81
C LYS A 8 -12.93 9.38 7.86
N THR A 9 -12.99 9.02 9.15
CA THR A 9 -13.21 9.94 10.28
C THR A 9 -12.35 9.55 11.47
N LYS A 10 -12.26 10.41 12.51
CA LYS A 10 -11.60 10.08 13.79
C LYS A 10 -12.28 8.92 14.54
N ASN A 11 -13.54 8.61 14.21
CA ASN A 11 -14.28 7.52 14.84
C ASN A 11 -14.01 6.21 14.06
N ILE A 12 -13.05 5.45 14.55
CA ILE A 12 -12.74 4.12 14.02
C ILE A 12 -13.88 3.17 14.41
N PRO A 13 -14.44 2.38 13.46
CA PRO A 13 -15.46 1.37 13.80
C PRO A 13 -14.96 0.38 14.86
N SER A 14 -15.85 0.01 15.79
CA SER A 14 -15.49 -0.80 16.96
C SER A 14 -14.84 -2.14 16.61
N TYR A 15 -15.20 -2.74 15.48
CA TYR A 15 -14.62 -4.00 15.02
C TYR A 15 -13.14 -3.91 14.61
N TYR A 16 -12.58 -2.68 14.43
CA TYR A 16 -11.14 -2.48 14.22
C TYR A 16 -10.37 -2.19 15.52
N HIS A 17 -11.07 -1.89 16.63
CA HIS A 17 -10.39 -1.48 17.86
C HIS A 17 -9.38 -2.52 18.35
N ASN A 18 -9.69 -3.81 18.25
CA ASN A 18 -8.77 -4.87 18.66
C ASN A 18 -7.47 -4.87 17.84
N TYR A 19 -7.55 -4.68 16.52
CA TYR A 19 -6.37 -4.60 15.66
C TYR A 19 -5.51 -3.38 16.02
N VAL A 20 -6.13 -2.21 16.14
CA VAL A 20 -5.42 -0.96 16.49
C VAL A 20 -4.78 -1.06 17.88
N ASN A 21 -5.49 -1.60 18.87
CA ASN A 21 -4.96 -1.77 20.21
C ASN A 21 -3.79 -2.77 20.26
N ASN A 22 -3.89 -3.87 19.51
CA ASN A 22 -2.82 -4.85 19.40
C ASN A 22 -1.56 -4.24 18.75
N ILE A 23 -1.72 -3.46 17.69
CA ILE A 23 -0.60 -2.75 17.06
C ILE A 23 0.10 -1.83 18.07
N LYS A 24 -0.65 -1.03 18.81
CA LYS A 24 -0.09 -0.13 19.84
C LYS A 24 0.57 -0.89 21.00
N TYR A 25 0.00 -2.02 21.40
CA TYR A 25 0.55 -2.90 22.44
C TYR A 25 1.89 -3.51 22.03
N LEU A 26 2.02 -3.98 20.79
CA LEU A 26 3.25 -4.58 20.27
C LEU A 26 4.35 -3.54 20.00
N HIS A 27 3.99 -2.25 19.87
CA HIS A 27 4.91 -1.18 19.47
C HIS A 27 4.83 0.04 20.44
N PRO A 28 5.04 -0.14 21.76
CA PRO A 28 4.82 0.93 22.74
C PRO A 28 5.80 2.12 22.58
N GLN A 29 6.94 1.91 21.89
CA GLN A 29 7.94 2.95 21.65
C GLN A 29 7.80 3.61 20.25
N TRP A 30 6.83 3.17 19.45
CA TRP A 30 6.63 3.72 18.12
C TRP A 30 5.58 4.81 18.13
N ASN A 31 5.76 5.83 17.29
CA ASN A 31 4.81 6.91 17.12
C ASN A 31 3.65 6.44 16.23
N TYR A 32 2.46 6.28 16.84
CA TYR A 32 1.25 5.92 16.13
C TYR A 32 0.58 7.17 15.57
N MET A 33 0.51 7.26 14.24
CA MET A 33 -0.07 8.37 13.48
C MET A 33 -1.35 7.90 12.79
N PHE A 34 -2.46 8.49 13.16
CA PHE A 34 -3.75 8.21 12.56
C PHE A 34 -4.24 9.42 11.77
N PHE A 35 -4.59 9.21 10.49
CA PHE A 35 -5.07 10.25 9.59
C PHE A 35 -6.50 9.97 9.18
N ASP A 36 -7.40 10.94 9.40
CA ASP A 36 -8.70 10.95 8.74
C ASP A 36 -8.65 11.72 7.43
N ASP A 37 -9.77 11.79 6.70
CA ASP A 37 -9.84 12.45 5.40
C ASP A 37 -9.41 13.93 5.47
N ASN A 38 -9.73 14.64 6.57
CA ASN A 38 -9.31 16.03 6.76
C ASN A 38 -7.81 16.15 7.01
N ASP A 39 -7.25 15.27 7.86
CA ASP A 39 -5.79 15.25 8.10
C ASP A 39 -5.01 14.95 6.82
N ILE A 40 -5.54 14.06 5.96
CA ILE A 40 -4.93 13.76 4.66
C ILE A 40 -4.90 15.02 3.78
N ILE A 41 -6.00 15.78 3.70
CA ILE A 41 -6.06 17.03 2.95
C ILE A 41 -5.05 18.05 3.49
N GLU A 42 -4.96 18.19 4.81
CA GLU A 42 -3.99 19.11 5.43
C GLU A 42 -2.54 18.66 5.23
N PHE A 43 -2.27 17.35 5.29
CA PHE A 43 -0.95 16.80 4.94
C PHE A 43 -0.58 17.14 3.48
N MET A 44 -1.50 16.93 2.54
CA MET A 44 -1.28 17.23 1.13
C MET A 44 -0.96 18.72 0.90
N LYS A 45 -1.71 19.62 1.55
CA LYS A 45 -1.49 21.06 1.43
C LYS A 45 -0.18 21.53 2.06
N SER A 46 0.16 20.99 3.23
CA SER A 46 1.27 21.51 4.05
C SER A 46 2.59 20.80 3.82
N LYS A 47 2.58 19.50 3.46
CA LYS A 47 3.79 18.67 3.35
C LYS A 47 4.11 18.25 1.92
N MET A 48 3.08 18.11 1.06
CA MET A 48 3.20 17.61 -0.31
C MET A 48 2.43 18.50 -1.32
N PRO A 49 2.59 19.86 -1.25
CA PRO A 49 1.82 20.77 -2.08
C PRO A 49 2.03 20.57 -3.59
N GLU A 50 3.20 20.06 -3.99
CA GLU A 50 3.52 19.76 -5.38
C GLU A 50 2.64 18.65 -5.97
N TYR A 51 2.08 17.77 -5.13
CA TYR A 51 1.21 16.67 -5.56
C TYR A 51 -0.29 16.96 -5.40
N ILE A 52 -0.69 18.12 -4.86
CA ILE A 52 -2.08 18.43 -4.53
C ILE A 52 -2.99 18.38 -5.76
N ASN A 53 -2.52 18.84 -6.92
CA ASN A 53 -3.30 18.81 -8.15
C ASN A 53 -3.55 17.38 -8.63
N VAL A 54 -2.53 16.50 -8.57
CA VAL A 54 -2.69 15.08 -8.90
C VAL A 54 -3.68 14.44 -7.95
N PHE A 55 -3.50 14.63 -6.63
CA PHE A 55 -4.40 14.11 -5.60
C PHE A 55 -5.86 14.50 -5.83
N ASN A 56 -6.13 15.80 -6.11
CA ASN A 56 -7.49 16.28 -6.33
C ASN A 56 -8.14 15.68 -7.58
N ASN A 57 -7.36 15.42 -8.63
CA ASN A 57 -7.84 14.89 -9.91
C ASN A 57 -8.01 13.36 -9.92
N LEU A 58 -7.57 12.63 -8.89
CA LEU A 58 -7.84 11.20 -8.78
C LEU A 58 -9.35 10.97 -8.64
N PRO A 59 -9.98 10.16 -9.54
CA PRO A 59 -11.44 10.06 -9.63
C PRO A 59 -12.09 9.34 -8.45
N TYR A 60 -11.37 8.45 -7.76
CA TYR A 60 -11.92 7.66 -6.67
C TYR A 60 -11.21 7.94 -5.34
N THR A 61 -11.98 7.99 -4.25
CA THR A 61 -11.43 8.22 -2.90
C THR A 61 -10.35 7.21 -2.53
N ILE A 62 -10.53 5.93 -2.88
CA ILE A 62 -9.52 4.90 -2.59
C ILE A 62 -8.18 5.20 -3.28
N GLN A 63 -8.17 5.75 -4.50
CA GLN A 63 -6.93 6.16 -5.16
C GLN A 63 -6.23 7.30 -4.41
N LYS A 64 -7.00 8.23 -3.82
CA LYS A 64 -6.46 9.29 -2.97
C LYS A 64 -5.81 8.72 -1.71
N ILE A 65 -6.42 7.69 -1.11
CA ILE A 65 -5.86 6.99 0.05
C ILE A 65 -4.60 6.20 -0.33
N ASP A 66 -4.62 5.50 -1.48
CA ASP A 66 -3.43 4.81 -1.99
C ASP A 66 -2.28 5.79 -2.25
N PHE A 67 -2.56 6.92 -2.89
CA PHE A 67 -1.54 7.94 -3.15
C PHE A 67 -1.00 8.53 -1.83
N PHE A 68 -1.89 8.84 -0.89
CA PHE A 68 -1.50 9.33 0.43
C PHE A 68 -0.59 8.34 1.17
N ARG A 69 -0.89 7.03 1.21
CA ARG A 69 -0.06 6.05 1.97
C ARG A 69 1.39 6.04 1.47
N TYR A 70 1.61 6.15 0.15
CA TYR A 70 2.97 6.23 -0.40
C TYR A 70 3.64 7.55 -0.05
N LEU A 71 2.95 8.68 -0.18
CA LEU A 71 3.48 10.01 0.14
C LEU A 71 3.79 10.15 1.63
N ALA A 72 2.91 9.65 2.52
CA ALA A 72 3.10 9.72 3.96
C ALA A 72 4.34 8.92 4.40
N ILE A 73 4.49 7.69 3.91
CA ILE A 73 5.69 6.88 4.21
C ILE A 73 6.93 7.45 3.52
N TYR A 74 6.82 8.00 2.32
CA TYR A 74 7.94 8.70 1.67
C TYR A 74 8.43 9.88 2.51
N TYR A 75 7.50 10.64 3.11
CA TYR A 75 7.84 11.82 3.92
C TYR A 75 8.33 11.47 5.33
N TYR A 76 7.58 10.62 6.05
CA TYR A 76 7.85 10.35 7.47
C TYR A 76 8.76 9.13 7.70
N GLY A 77 8.84 8.22 6.75
CA GLY A 77 9.33 6.87 6.97
C GLY A 77 8.45 6.08 7.93
N GLY A 78 8.69 4.78 8.05
CA GLY A 78 7.97 3.90 8.94
C GLY A 78 7.12 2.88 8.22
N ILE A 79 6.03 2.45 8.83
CA ILE A 79 5.13 1.42 8.30
C ILE A 79 3.73 1.96 8.08
N TYR A 80 3.17 1.69 6.90
CA TYR A 80 1.74 1.85 6.63
C TYR A 80 1.03 0.52 6.87
N LEU A 81 -0.16 0.58 7.44
CA LEU A 81 -1.03 -0.58 7.67
C LEU A 81 -2.49 -0.21 7.42
N ASP A 82 -3.22 -1.01 6.64
CA ASP A 82 -4.67 -0.92 6.63
C ASP A 82 -5.24 -1.27 8.01
N LEU A 83 -6.44 -0.77 8.36
CA LEU A 83 -7.04 -0.97 9.70
C LEU A 83 -7.37 -2.44 10.01
N ASP A 84 -7.56 -3.26 9.01
CA ASP A 84 -7.89 -4.68 9.11
C ASP A 84 -6.65 -5.61 9.07
N MET A 85 -5.51 -5.07 9.50
CA MET A 85 -4.29 -5.84 9.72
C MET A 85 -4.27 -6.48 11.11
N ASP A 86 -4.27 -7.82 11.15
CA ASP A 86 -4.08 -8.62 12.36
C ASP A 86 -2.59 -8.92 12.53
N ILE A 87 -1.95 -8.27 13.50
CA ILE A 87 -0.49 -8.29 13.68
C ILE A 87 -0.09 -9.26 14.78
N ASN A 88 0.89 -10.12 14.49
CA ASN A 88 1.37 -11.19 15.37
C ASN A 88 2.58 -10.80 16.21
N VAL A 89 3.51 -10.04 15.63
CA VAL A 89 4.81 -9.67 16.25
C VAL A 89 5.16 -8.23 15.93
N ASN A 90 6.12 -7.65 16.67
CA ASN A 90 6.59 -6.30 16.40
C ASN A 90 7.39 -6.21 15.08
N PHE A 91 7.60 -4.97 14.60
CA PHE A 91 8.25 -4.67 13.32
C PHE A 91 9.73 -4.29 13.46
N ASP A 92 10.36 -4.55 14.61
CA ASP A 92 11.75 -4.13 14.84
C ASP A 92 12.72 -4.72 13.81
N GLN A 93 12.48 -5.96 13.36
CA GLN A 93 13.30 -6.59 12.32
C GLN A 93 13.16 -5.88 10.96
N LEU A 94 11.97 -5.41 10.59
CA LEU A 94 11.78 -4.64 9.37
C LEU A 94 12.55 -3.32 9.43
N TYR A 95 12.48 -2.65 10.58
CA TYR A 95 13.18 -1.41 10.80
C TYR A 95 14.70 -1.55 10.69
N HIS A 96 15.27 -2.51 11.39
CA HIS A 96 16.71 -2.71 11.41
C HIS A 96 17.30 -3.15 10.06
N SER A 97 16.47 -3.66 9.16
CA SER A 97 16.91 -3.99 7.80
C SER A 97 17.33 -2.77 6.98
N GLY A 98 16.70 -1.59 7.24
CA GLY A 98 16.95 -0.37 6.49
C GLY A 98 16.47 -0.40 5.03
N VAL A 99 15.86 -1.50 4.57
CA VAL A 99 15.37 -1.68 3.20
C VAL A 99 13.85 -1.54 3.13
N CYS A 100 13.35 -1.06 1.99
CA CYS A 100 11.93 -0.98 1.75
C CYS A 100 11.32 -2.39 1.67
N SER A 101 10.24 -2.67 2.40
CA SER A 101 9.67 -4.02 2.51
C SER A 101 8.19 -4.04 2.17
N PHE A 102 7.81 -4.89 1.21
CA PHE A 102 6.43 -5.08 0.75
C PHE A 102 6.03 -6.57 0.81
N PRO A 103 4.75 -6.91 1.11
CA PRO A 103 4.30 -8.29 1.09
C PRO A 103 4.07 -8.81 -0.33
N ILE A 104 4.37 -10.07 -0.56
CA ILE A 104 3.82 -10.82 -1.69
C ILE A 104 2.39 -11.21 -1.32
N GLU A 105 1.42 -10.64 -2.03
CA GLU A 105 0.00 -10.92 -1.80
C GLU A 105 -0.44 -12.20 -2.50
N ILE A 106 -0.08 -12.37 -3.77
CA ILE A 106 -0.42 -13.52 -4.59
C ILE A 106 0.79 -13.94 -5.42
N LYS A 107 1.04 -15.25 -5.48
CA LYS A 107 1.93 -15.89 -6.46
C LYS A 107 1.09 -16.52 -7.58
N ASN A 108 1.67 -16.60 -8.77
CA ASN A 108 1.02 -17.13 -9.98
C ASN A 108 -0.24 -16.35 -10.40
N ILE A 109 -0.22 -15.01 -10.20
CA ILE A 109 -1.31 -14.15 -10.68
C ILE A 109 -1.38 -14.18 -12.21
N ASN A 110 -2.61 -14.21 -12.75
CA ASN A 110 -2.88 -14.13 -14.18
C ASN A 110 -3.42 -12.76 -14.58
N ASP A 111 -2.69 -11.69 -14.24
CA ASP A 111 -3.00 -10.34 -14.69
C ASP A 111 -2.25 -10.00 -16.00
N HIS A 112 -2.93 -9.31 -16.92
CA HIS A 112 -2.41 -8.95 -18.23
C HIS A 112 -1.11 -8.11 -18.14
N VAL A 113 -1.12 -7.07 -17.30
CA VAL A 113 0.01 -6.14 -17.17
C VAL A 113 1.21 -6.81 -16.52
N ILE A 114 0.98 -7.62 -15.49
CA ILE A 114 2.04 -8.38 -14.81
C ILE A 114 2.68 -9.39 -15.74
N LYS A 115 1.86 -10.12 -16.52
CA LYS A 115 2.35 -11.11 -17.51
C LYS A 115 3.16 -10.47 -18.63
N MET A 116 2.83 -9.27 -19.09
CA MET A 116 3.64 -8.52 -20.06
C MET A 116 5.06 -8.23 -19.56
N GLN A 117 5.29 -8.25 -18.26
CA GLN A 117 6.60 -8.06 -17.63
C GLN A 117 7.31 -9.37 -17.27
N ASN A 118 6.84 -10.51 -17.78
CA ASN A 118 7.35 -11.86 -17.47
C ASN A 118 7.36 -12.14 -15.95
N SER A 119 6.35 -11.63 -15.24
CA SER A 119 6.17 -11.82 -13.80
C SER A 119 4.82 -12.51 -13.52
N ASP A 120 4.70 -13.04 -12.32
CA ASP A 120 3.46 -13.65 -11.83
C ASP A 120 3.22 -13.36 -10.35
N ILE A 121 3.89 -12.33 -9.81
CA ILE A 121 3.81 -11.92 -8.42
C ILE A 121 2.98 -10.66 -8.30
N LEU A 122 1.96 -10.68 -7.44
CA LEU A 122 1.24 -9.50 -6.98
C LEU A 122 1.84 -9.04 -5.64
N ILE A 123 2.26 -7.78 -5.59
CA ILE A 123 2.80 -7.14 -4.39
C ILE A 123 1.69 -6.30 -3.77
N GLY A 124 1.34 -6.62 -2.51
CA GLY A 124 0.28 -5.93 -1.79
C GLY A 124 0.72 -4.53 -1.31
N ASN A 125 -0.26 -3.61 -1.25
CA ASN A 125 -0.06 -2.24 -0.75
C ASN A 125 -0.83 -1.93 0.54
N TYR A 126 -1.42 -2.95 1.16
CA TYR A 126 -2.16 -2.87 2.43
C TYR A 126 -1.26 -2.75 3.67
N ALA A 127 0.00 -3.17 3.54
CA ALA A 127 1.03 -3.07 4.58
C ALA A 127 2.40 -2.96 3.92
N PHE A 128 3.23 -2.00 4.32
CA PHE A 128 4.61 -1.92 3.85
C PHE A 128 5.45 -1.02 4.75
N TYR A 129 6.73 -1.33 4.84
CA TYR A 129 7.74 -0.53 5.53
C TYR A 129 8.64 0.18 4.52
N SER A 130 9.05 1.42 4.83
CA SER A 130 10.13 2.08 4.11
C SER A 130 10.84 3.12 4.98
N PRO A 131 12.17 3.28 4.83
CA PRO A 131 12.84 4.50 5.24
C PRO A 131 12.25 5.71 4.51
N PRO A 132 12.37 6.93 5.08
CA PRO A 132 11.91 8.13 4.38
C PRO A 132 12.71 8.36 3.09
N MET A 133 12.09 9.00 2.11
CA MET A 133 12.69 9.38 0.81
C MET A 133 13.27 8.19 -0.01
N HIS A 134 12.73 6.99 0.20
CA HIS A 134 13.21 5.80 -0.48
C HIS A 134 12.91 5.84 -1.99
N PRO A 135 13.89 5.51 -2.88
CA PRO A 135 13.74 5.67 -4.33
C PRO A 135 12.63 4.79 -4.94
N PHE A 136 12.36 3.63 -4.37
CA PHE A 136 11.26 2.79 -4.84
C PHE A 136 9.89 3.43 -4.60
N LEU A 137 9.65 4.03 -3.41
CA LEU A 137 8.43 4.79 -3.15
C LEU A 137 8.32 6.00 -4.09
N LYS A 138 9.44 6.68 -4.35
CA LYS A 138 9.46 7.78 -5.32
C LYS A 138 9.01 7.31 -6.70
N ASN A 139 9.47 6.15 -7.17
CA ASN A 139 9.04 5.58 -8.45
C ASN A 139 7.54 5.24 -8.46
N ILE A 140 6.98 4.69 -7.37
CA ILE A 140 5.52 4.46 -7.29
C ILE A 140 4.77 5.80 -7.40
N ILE A 141 5.21 6.82 -6.67
CA ILE A 141 4.64 8.18 -6.70
C ILE A 141 4.71 8.74 -8.12
N ASP A 142 5.87 8.67 -8.77
CA ASP A 142 6.06 9.18 -10.13
C ASP A 142 5.18 8.46 -11.15
N ASN A 143 4.99 7.16 -11.01
CA ASN A 143 4.12 6.36 -11.87
C ASN A 143 2.62 6.68 -11.68
N ILE A 144 2.22 7.23 -10.52
CA ILE A 144 0.88 7.79 -10.31
C ILE A 144 0.76 9.18 -10.95
N VAL A 145 1.79 10.02 -10.79
CA VAL A 145 1.83 11.39 -11.37
C VAL A 145 1.84 11.34 -12.90
N SER A 146 2.61 10.42 -13.46
CA SER A 146 2.73 10.18 -14.91
C SER A 146 2.40 8.72 -15.20
N PRO A 147 1.13 8.38 -15.49
CA PRO A 147 0.68 7.01 -15.65
C PRO A 147 1.47 6.21 -16.67
N VAL A 148 2.04 5.09 -16.24
CA VAL A 148 2.90 4.21 -17.05
C VAL A 148 2.16 3.00 -17.64
N ILE A 149 1.01 2.63 -17.05
CA ILE A 149 0.14 1.57 -17.57
C ILE A 149 -0.89 2.22 -18.50
N SER A 150 -0.93 1.79 -19.74
CA SER A 150 -1.79 2.40 -20.75
C SER A 150 -3.28 2.11 -20.49
N HIS A 151 -4.16 3.04 -20.89
CA HIS A 151 -5.61 2.81 -20.83
C HIS A 151 -6.05 1.56 -21.62
N LYS A 152 -5.34 1.22 -22.70
CA LYS A 152 -5.59 0.01 -23.48
C LYS A 152 -5.33 -1.24 -22.64
N ASP A 153 -4.21 -1.29 -21.91
CA ASP A 153 -3.85 -2.45 -21.11
C ASP A 153 -4.79 -2.61 -19.89
N ILE A 154 -5.18 -1.48 -19.27
CA ILE A 154 -6.21 -1.47 -18.22
C ILE A 154 -7.54 -2.01 -18.77
N HIS A 155 -7.96 -1.58 -19.95
CA HIS A 155 -9.19 -2.08 -20.55
C HIS A 155 -9.13 -3.59 -20.83
N ILE A 156 -8.01 -4.09 -21.35
CA ILE A 156 -7.81 -5.54 -21.53
C ILE A 156 -7.90 -6.28 -20.19
N ALA A 157 -7.28 -5.75 -19.14
CA ALA A 157 -7.38 -6.33 -17.79
C ALA A 157 -8.83 -6.36 -17.28
N GLN A 158 -9.57 -5.26 -17.45
CA GLN A 158 -10.99 -5.16 -17.09
C GLN A 158 -11.87 -6.23 -17.77
N THR A 159 -11.59 -6.59 -19.03
CA THR A 159 -12.38 -7.63 -19.75
C THR A 159 -12.08 -9.05 -19.26
N ARG A 160 -10.99 -9.25 -18.53
CA ARG A 160 -10.51 -10.57 -18.07
C ARG A 160 -10.68 -10.79 -16.57
N HIS A 161 -10.93 -9.74 -15.81
CA HIS A 161 -11.04 -9.78 -14.36
C HIS A 161 -12.48 -9.99 -13.91
N THR A 162 -12.67 -10.65 -12.75
CA THR A 162 -14.01 -10.88 -12.16
C THR A 162 -14.49 -9.68 -11.33
N ASP A 163 -13.58 -8.83 -10.86
CA ASP A 163 -13.92 -7.61 -10.11
C ASP A 163 -14.49 -6.52 -11.04
N SER A 164 -15.09 -5.51 -10.46
CA SER A 164 -15.69 -4.42 -11.22
C SER A 164 -14.65 -3.66 -12.05
N PRO A 165 -15.03 -3.06 -13.21
CA PRO A 165 -14.10 -2.23 -13.98
C PRO A 165 -13.49 -1.09 -13.17
N LYS A 166 -14.22 -0.54 -12.19
CA LYS A 166 -13.72 0.46 -11.24
C LYS A 166 -12.58 -0.11 -10.39
N ASP A 167 -12.77 -1.29 -9.81
CA ASP A 167 -11.77 -1.89 -8.92
C ASP A 167 -10.49 -2.24 -9.69
N VAL A 168 -10.64 -2.83 -10.87
CA VAL A 168 -9.51 -3.11 -11.78
C VAL A 168 -8.77 -1.84 -12.16
N PHE A 169 -9.49 -0.74 -12.45
CA PHE A 169 -8.85 0.55 -12.72
C PHE A 169 -8.03 1.04 -11.52
N VAL A 170 -8.54 0.93 -10.31
CA VAL A 170 -7.82 1.29 -9.07
C VAL A 170 -6.56 0.43 -8.91
N TYR A 171 -6.66 -0.89 -9.09
CA TYR A 171 -5.50 -1.79 -8.97
C TYR A 171 -4.35 -1.39 -9.88
N HIS A 172 -4.65 -0.96 -11.11
CA HIS A 172 -3.66 -0.63 -12.14
C HIS A 172 -3.13 0.80 -12.07
N THR A 173 -3.82 1.71 -11.39
CA THR A 173 -3.45 3.14 -11.37
C THR A 173 -2.80 3.59 -10.08
N THR A 174 -3.19 3.00 -8.93
CA THR A 174 -2.65 3.35 -7.60
C THR A 174 -2.44 2.14 -6.69
N GLY A 175 -3.05 1.01 -7.00
CA GLY A 175 -3.11 -0.18 -6.17
C GLY A 175 -1.99 -1.19 -6.43
N PRO A 176 -2.21 -2.46 -6.06
CA PRO A 176 -1.18 -3.49 -6.03
C PRO A 176 -0.59 -3.85 -7.40
N ILE A 177 -1.36 -3.72 -8.50
CA ILE A 177 -0.81 -3.95 -9.85
C ILE A 177 0.23 -2.87 -10.20
N LEU A 178 -0.04 -1.59 -9.88
CA LEU A 178 0.94 -0.53 -10.09
C LEU A 178 2.22 -0.75 -9.27
N VAL A 179 2.09 -1.18 -8.01
CA VAL A 179 3.26 -1.51 -7.16
C VAL A 179 4.08 -2.64 -7.78
N SER A 180 3.40 -3.70 -8.22
CA SER A 180 4.06 -4.85 -8.87
C SER A 180 4.73 -4.46 -10.19
N TYR A 181 4.06 -3.64 -11.01
CA TYR A 181 4.63 -3.05 -12.22
C TYR A 181 5.90 -2.26 -11.90
N THR A 182 5.83 -1.37 -10.92
CA THR A 182 6.96 -0.54 -10.51
C THR A 182 8.13 -1.41 -10.01
N TYR A 183 7.84 -2.44 -9.20
CA TYR A 183 8.86 -3.39 -8.76
C TYR A 183 9.53 -4.09 -9.95
N ASN A 184 8.77 -4.60 -10.91
CA ASN A 184 9.32 -5.34 -12.04
C ASN A 184 10.25 -4.47 -12.91
N THR A 185 9.96 -3.18 -13.04
CA THR A 185 10.73 -2.20 -13.82
C THR A 185 11.83 -1.49 -13.03
N PHE A 186 11.82 -1.58 -11.70
CA PHE A 186 12.84 -0.96 -10.84
C PHE A 186 14.17 -1.70 -10.94
N THR A 187 15.27 -0.97 -11.10
CA THR A 187 16.61 -1.56 -11.36
C THR A 187 17.31 -2.03 -10.09
N ASN A 188 17.18 -1.29 -8.99
CA ASN A 188 17.94 -1.53 -7.74
C ASN A 188 17.14 -2.39 -6.77
N LYS A 189 16.84 -3.64 -7.19
CA LYS A 189 15.97 -4.56 -6.42
C LYS A 189 16.55 -4.96 -5.06
N GLU A 190 17.86 -4.83 -4.88
CA GLU A 190 18.55 -5.04 -3.61
C GLU A 190 18.11 -4.06 -2.50
N LEU A 191 17.51 -2.93 -2.87
CA LEU A 191 16.92 -1.97 -1.94
C LEU A 191 15.51 -2.36 -1.47
N ILE A 192 14.96 -3.47 -1.98
CA ILE A 192 13.59 -3.91 -1.71
C ILE A 192 13.62 -5.34 -1.19
N ASN A 193 12.98 -5.54 -0.05
CA ASN A 193 12.70 -6.87 0.48
C ASN A 193 11.24 -7.23 0.20
N LEU A 194 10.99 -8.38 -0.43
CA LEU A 194 9.66 -8.95 -0.56
C LEU A 194 9.41 -9.93 0.57
N ILE A 195 8.36 -9.66 1.35
CA ILE A 195 7.95 -10.49 2.48
C ILE A 195 7.11 -11.64 1.95
N GLU A 196 7.61 -12.85 2.10
CA GLU A 196 6.91 -14.07 1.70
C GLU A 196 5.73 -14.39 2.62
N PRO A 197 4.57 -14.80 2.08
CA PRO A 197 3.46 -15.28 2.90
C PRO A 197 3.85 -16.57 3.63
N THR A 198 3.34 -16.76 4.86
CA THR A 198 3.60 -18.00 5.61
C THR A 198 2.74 -19.15 5.07
N PRO A 199 3.32 -20.35 4.83
CA PRO A 199 2.63 -21.47 4.18
C PRO A 199 1.40 -22.00 4.93
N PHE A 200 1.39 -21.88 6.27
CA PHE A 200 0.42 -22.58 7.12
C PHE A 200 -0.70 -21.72 7.69
N LYS A 201 -0.59 -20.37 7.66
CA LYS A 201 -1.52 -19.47 8.35
C LYS A 201 -2.29 -18.53 7.46
N LYS A 202 -2.10 -18.54 6.14
CA LYS A 202 -2.60 -17.49 5.23
C LYS A 202 -2.18 -16.06 5.68
N ASP A 203 -1.07 -15.97 6.42
CA ASP A 203 -0.51 -14.71 6.85
C ASP A 203 0.24 -14.09 5.66
N ASN A 204 -0.44 -13.23 4.94
CA ASN A 204 0.08 -12.63 3.72
C ASN A 204 1.06 -11.46 3.99
N PHE A 205 1.31 -11.14 5.26
CA PHE A 205 2.38 -10.24 5.69
C PHE A 205 3.50 -11.01 6.43
N GLY A 206 3.79 -12.23 5.98
CA GLY A 206 4.82 -13.12 6.56
C GLY A 206 4.57 -13.40 8.03
N ILE A 207 5.65 -13.42 8.82
CA ILE A 207 5.56 -13.61 10.28
C ILE A 207 4.85 -12.46 11.01
N TYR A 208 4.76 -11.29 10.37
CA TYR A 208 4.25 -10.08 11.00
C TYR A 208 2.73 -10.07 11.17
N GLY A 209 2.00 -10.76 10.28
CA GLY A 209 0.56 -10.84 10.40
C GLY A 209 -0.16 -11.09 9.08
N ARG A 210 -1.47 -10.82 9.09
CA ARG A 210 -2.34 -11.02 7.93
C ARG A 210 -3.24 -9.82 7.69
N HIS A 211 -3.57 -9.61 6.44
CA HIS A 211 -4.63 -8.72 5.98
C HIS A 211 -5.97 -9.47 6.00
N CYS A 212 -6.95 -8.97 6.74
CA CYS A 212 -8.26 -9.62 6.87
C CYS A 212 -9.19 -9.33 5.68
N SER A 213 -8.80 -8.43 4.77
CA SER A 213 -9.47 -8.16 3.48
C SER A 213 -10.96 -7.82 3.63
N HIS A 214 -11.32 -6.92 4.55
CA HIS A 214 -12.72 -6.51 4.77
C HIS A 214 -13.35 -5.79 3.58
N GLY A 215 -12.54 -5.25 2.66
CA GLY A 215 -13.01 -4.69 1.38
C GLY A 215 -13.94 -3.49 1.49
N THR A 216 -13.87 -2.72 2.57
CA THR A 216 -14.79 -1.62 2.88
C THR A 216 -14.79 -0.47 1.88
N TRP A 217 -13.83 -0.43 0.97
CA TRP A 217 -13.74 0.56 -0.11
C TRP A 217 -14.47 0.13 -1.39
N LYS A 218 -14.84 -1.15 -1.52
CA LYS A 218 -15.54 -1.71 -2.70
C LYS A 218 -17.05 -1.40 -2.71
N ILE A 219 -17.56 -0.75 -1.66
CA ILE A 219 -18.99 -0.43 -1.47
C ILE A 219 -19.27 0.95 -2.08
#